data_ee70200d3477d3e046d059bd023aeb5b
#
_entry.id   ee70200d3477d3e046d059bd023aeb5b
#
_cell.length_a   1.000
_cell.length_b   1.000
_cell.length_c   1.000
_cell.angle_alpha   90.00
_cell.angle_beta   90.00
_cell.angle_gamma   90.00
#
_symmetry.space_group_name_H-M   'P 1'
#
loop_
_entity.id
_entity.type
_entity.pdbx_description
1 polymer ?
#
loop_
_entity_poly.entity_id
_entity_poly.type
_entity_poly.pdbx_seq_one_letter_code
_entity_poly.pdbx_strand_id
1 'polypeptide(L)'
;MGVMDKVKDFIGITDYEEDYEEEEIVADNKLESSKTERMETFNRKNNVIKVHSNTDMKVFICEPTKYEDCTKAVDELKNRKVVVLNIEGMELDDQKQVFEFIKGAVYALEASIQKISNGIFVLAPNNVQIDGRLSDRYERNFYYNK
;
A
#
# COMPACT_ATOMS: atom_id res chain seq x y z
N MET A 1 -33.08 -15.98 -20.81
CA MET A 1 -31.91 -15.19 -20.37
C MET A 1 -31.91 -15.16 -18.87
N GLY A 2 -30.98 -15.86 -18.29
CA GLY A 2 -30.86 -15.94 -16.84
C GLY A 2 -30.21 -14.67 -16.25
N VAL A 3 -30.46 -14.41 -14.97
CA VAL A 3 -29.88 -13.29 -14.22
C VAL A 3 -28.35 -13.32 -14.23
N MET A 4 -27.75 -14.51 -14.39
CA MET A 4 -26.31 -14.74 -14.51
C MET A 4 -25.66 -14.10 -15.76
N ASP A 5 -26.39 -14.05 -16.89
CA ASP A 5 -25.86 -13.48 -18.14
C ASP A 5 -25.71 -11.95 -18.04
N LYS A 6 -26.64 -11.30 -17.36
CA LYS A 6 -26.60 -9.85 -17.11
C LYS A 6 -25.48 -9.42 -16.16
N VAL A 7 -25.08 -10.30 -15.25
CA VAL A 7 -23.99 -10.04 -14.32
C VAL A 7 -22.65 -10.17 -15.04
N LYS A 8 -22.49 -11.10 -15.98
CA LYS A 8 -21.26 -11.25 -16.77
C LYS A 8 -21.00 -10.02 -17.64
N ASP A 9 -22.03 -9.47 -18.27
CA ASP A 9 -21.91 -8.25 -19.08
C ASP A 9 -21.53 -7.02 -18.25
N PHE A 10 -22.02 -6.95 -17.00
CA PHE A 10 -21.72 -5.83 -16.13
C PHE A 10 -20.28 -5.85 -15.57
N ILE A 11 -19.69 -7.04 -15.35
CA ILE A 11 -18.36 -7.22 -14.80
C ILE A 11 -17.28 -7.19 -15.89
N GLY A 12 -17.66 -7.21 -17.18
CA GLY A 12 -16.71 -7.15 -18.31
C GLY A 12 -15.80 -8.37 -18.42
N ILE A 13 -16.23 -9.52 -17.87
CA ILE A 13 -15.50 -10.79 -18.04
C ILE A 13 -15.89 -11.35 -19.39
N THR A 14 -15.12 -11.03 -20.41
CA THR A 14 -15.11 -11.76 -21.67
C THR A 14 -14.23 -12.98 -21.50
N ASP A 15 -14.80 -14.16 -21.73
CA ASP A 15 -14.04 -15.41 -21.80
C ASP A 15 -13.05 -15.30 -22.95
N TYR A 16 -11.79 -15.08 -22.65
CA TYR A 16 -10.71 -15.32 -23.61
C TYR A 16 -10.44 -16.82 -23.57
N GLU A 17 -10.87 -17.53 -24.60
CA GLU A 17 -10.36 -18.86 -24.90
C GLU A 17 -8.88 -18.71 -25.23
N GLU A 18 -8.01 -19.04 -24.28
CA GLU A 18 -6.59 -19.15 -24.54
C GLU A 18 -6.36 -20.48 -25.28
N ASP A 19 -6.14 -20.39 -26.59
CA ASP A 19 -5.54 -21.44 -27.39
C ASP A 19 -4.10 -21.62 -26.93
N TYR A 20 -3.84 -22.64 -26.13
CA TYR A 20 -2.49 -23.10 -25.83
C TYR A 20 -2.00 -23.95 -27.01
N GLU A 21 -1.24 -23.35 -27.92
CA GLU A 21 -0.40 -24.13 -28.83
C GLU A 21 0.79 -24.68 -28.04
N GLU A 22 0.77 -25.99 -27.83
CA GLU A 22 1.90 -26.75 -27.31
C GLU A 22 3.00 -26.78 -28.38
N GLU A 23 4.03 -25.95 -28.24
CA GLU A 23 5.28 -26.16 -29.00
C GLU A 23 6.09 -27.28 -28.34
N GLU A 24 6.10 -28.43 -29.00
CA GLU A 24 7.01 -29.54 -28.72
C GLU A 24 8.47 -29.09 -28.88
N ILE A 25 9.19 -28.99 -27.78
CA ILE A 25 10.64 -28.84 -27.81
C ILE A 25 11.27 -30.21 -28.05
N VAL A 26 11.63 -30.50 -29.27
CA VAL A 26 12.42 -31.67 -29.67
C VAL A 26 13.85 -31.46 -29.15
N ALA A 27 14.24 -32.23 -28.16
CA ALA A 27 15.61 -32.33 -27.72
C ALA A 27 16.43 -33.13 -28.74
N ASP A 28 17.29 -32.47 -29.45
CA ASP A 28 18.32 -33.15 -30.26
C ASP A 28 19.65 -33.13 -29.51
N ASN A 29 20.04 -34.31 -29.11
CA ASN A 29 21.26 -34.64 -28.37
C ASN A 29 22.36 -34.90 -29.42
N LYS A 30 23.36 -34.04 -29.54
CA LYS A 30 24.59 -34.38 -30.23
C LYS A 30 25.81 -33.99 -29.42
N LEU A 31 26.38 -35.00 -28.79
CA LEU A 31 27.75 -34.97 -28.28
C LEU A 31 28.73 -34.86 -29.48
N GLU A 32 29.66 -33.92 -29.43
CA GLU A 32 31.03 -34.16 -29.85
C GLU A 32 32.02 -33.14 -29.25
N SER A 33 32.85 -33.71 -28.50
CA SER A 33 34.21 -33.48 -28.02
C SER A 33 35.10 -32.38 -28.61
N SER A 34 35.87 -31.86 -27.68
CA SER A 34 37.27 -31.43 -27.70
C SER A 34 37.58 -29.99 -28.12
N LYS A 35 38.08 -29.23 -27.28
CA LYS A 35 39.45 -28.69 -27.06
C LYS A 35 39.44 -27.44 -26.19
N THR A 36 40.03 -27.62 -25.04
CA THR A 36 41.10 -26.82 -24.44
C THR A 36 41.24 -25.34 -24.89
N GLU A 37 41.36 -24.48 -23.86
CA GLU A 37 42.02 -23.20 -23.79
C GLU A 37 41.14 -21.96 -23.91
N ARG A 38 40.87 -21.41 -22.81
CA ARG A 38 41.34 -20.14 -22.19
C ARG A 38 40.41 -19.77 -21.05
N MET A 39 40.94 -19.94 -19.86
CA MET A 39 40.43 -19.26 -18.68
C MET A 39 40.62 -17.75 -18.87
N GLU A 40 39.62 -17.08 -19.41
CA GLU A 40 39.47 -15.65 -19.18
C GLU A 40 38.72 -15.48 -17.88
N THR A 41 39.46 -15.15 -16.86
CA THR A 41 38.95 -14.66 -15.59
C THR A 41 38.08 -13.45 -15.84
N PHE A 42 36.79 -13.67 -15.96
CA PHE A 42 35.80 -12.58 -15.88
C PHE A 42 35.91 -11.97 -14.49
N ASN A 43 36.77 -10.97 -14.37
CA ASN A 43 36.81 -10.09 -13.22
C ASN A 43 35.47 -9.35 -13.17
N ARG A 44 34.45 -10.00 -12.58
CA ARG A 44 33.20 -9.36 -12.23
C ARG A 44 33.52 -8.33 -11.17
N LYS A 45 33.80 -7.10 -11.62
CA LYS A 45 33.74 -5.93 -10.75
C LYS A 45 32.33 -5.91 -10.18
N ASN A 46 32.20 -6.35 -8.93
CA ASN A 46 31.01 -6.14 -8.16
C ASN A 46 30.83 -4.63 -8.03
N ASN A 47 30.11 -4.03 -8.97
CA ASN A 47 29.62 -2.68 -8.82
C ASN A 47 28.57 -2.74 -7.72
N VAL A 48 29.01 -2.56 -6.49
CA VAL A 48 28.13 -2.29 -5.36
C VAL A 48 27.54 -0.92 -5.60
N ILE A 49 26.38 -0.90 -6.22
CA ILE A 49 25.57 0.33 -6.30
C ILE A 49 25.14 0.62 -4.87
N LYS A 50 25.82 1.55 -4.22
CA LYS A 50 25.35 2.15 -2.98
C LYS A 50 24.12 2.97 -3.35
N VAL A 51 22.94 2.37 -3.24
CA VAL A 51 21.68 3.09 -3.26
C VAL A 51 21.64 3.89 -1.96
N HIS A 52 22.07 5.14 -2.03
CA HIS A 52 21.78 6.10 -0.97
C HIS A 52 20.28 6.40 -1.07
N SER A 53 19.49 5.62 -0.37
CA SER A 53 18.12 6.00 -0.09
C SER A 53 18.17 7.10 0.98
N ASN A 54 18.38 8.34 0.58
CA ASN A 54 17.99 9.48 1.38
C ASN A 54 16.46 9.44 1.42
N THR A 55 15.92 8.62 2.28
CA THR A 55 14.51 8.67 2.64
C THR A 55 14.35 9.82 3.62
N ASP A 56 14.32 11.05 3.09
CA ASP A 56 13.87 12.19 3.87
C ASP A 56 12.44 11.88 4.33
N MET A 57 12.29 11.56 5.60
CA MET A 57 11.00 11.32 6.19
C MET A 57 10.21 12.63 6.16
N LYS A 58 9.12 12.65 5.40
CA LYS A 58 8.24 13.81 5.27
C LYS A 58 6.96 13.56 6.06
N VAL A 59 6.53 14.59 6.78
CA VAL A 59 5.26 14.61 7.48
C VAL A 59 4.32 15.54 6.73
N PHE A 60 3.11 15.07 6.45
CA PHE A 60 2.05 15.84 5.82
C PHE A 60 0.93 16.07 6.83
N ILE A 61 0.48 17.30 6.97
CA ILE A 61 -0.65 17.66 7.84
C ILE A 61 -1.87 17.86 6.95
N CYS A 62 -2.97 17.16 7.26
CA CYS A 62 -4.21 17.18 6.52
C CYS A 62 -5.36 17.59 7.46
N GLU A 63 -6.03 18.68 7.12
CA GLU A 63 -7.26 19.13 7.78
C GLU A 63 -8.39 19.21 6.73
N PRO A 64 -9.07 18.08 6.47
CA PRO A 64 -10.15 18.05 5.50
C PRO A 64 -11.35 18.81 6.04
N THR A 65 -11.99 19.58 5.17
CA THR A 65 -13.26 20.26 5.47
C THR A 65 -14.46 19.49 4.93
N LYS A 66 -14.21 18.58 3.98
CA LYS A 66 -15.20 17.72 3.34
C LYS A 66 -14.65 16.33 3.20
N TYR A 67 -15.55 15.37 3.07
CA TYR A 67 -15.19 13.97 2.89
C TYR A 67 -14.23 13.75 1.70
N GLU A 68 -14.45 14.43 0.58
CA GLU A 68 -13.64 14.28 -0.64
C GLU A 68 -12.17 14.67 -0.43
N ASP A 69 -11.89 15.59 0.49
CA ASP A 69 -10.52 16.02 0.78
C ASP A 69 -9.67 14.93 1.45
N CYS A 70 -10.30 13.90 2.00
CA CYS A 70 -9.60 12.79 2.68
C CYS A 70 -8.77 11.94 1.74
N THR A 71 -9.07 11.92 0.46
CA THR A 71 -8.29 11.21 -0.56
C THR A 71 -6.85 11.71 -0.59
N LYS A 72 -6.62 13.01 -0.34
CA LYS A 72 -5.28 13.60 -0.26
C LYS A 72 -4.42 12.95 0.83
N ALA A 73 -5.02 12.65 1.99
CA ALA A 73 -4.33 11.97 3.08
C ALA A 73 -3.87 10.56 2.66
N VAL A 74 -4.73 9.84 1.95
CA VAL A 74 -4.40 8.51 1.44
C VAL A 74 -3.32 8.56 0.35
N ASP A 75 -3.38 9.53 -0.56
CA ASP A 75 -2.37 9.70 -1.61
C ASP A 75 -0.99 10.03 -1.02
N GLU A 76 -0.93 10.87 0.01
CA GLU A 76 0.32 11.17 0.69
C GLU A 76 0.85 9.96 1.48
N LEU A 77 -0.03 9.16 2.06
CA LEU A 77 0.34 7.90 2.70
C LEU A 77 0.91 6.88 1.70
N LYS A 78 0.31 6.78 0.49
CA LYS A 78 0.85 5.97 -0.64
C LYS A 78 2.23 6.45 -1.06
N ASN A 79 2.48 7.76 -0.99
CA ASN A 79 3.79 8.36 -1.25
C ASN A 79 4.79 8.17 -0.09
N ARG A 80 4.50 7.27 0.84
CA ARG A 80 5.33 6.92 2.00
C ARG A 80 5.60 8.07 2.96
N LYS A 81 4.69 9.04 3.02
CA LYS A 81 4.74 10.12 4.00
C LYS A 81 3.92 9.74 5.24
N VAL A 82 4.38 10.20 6.38
CA VAL A 82 3.56 10.19 7.60
C VAL A 82 2.50 11.27 7.48
N VAL A 83 1.25 10.95 7.78
CA VAL A 83 0.14 11.90 7.69
C VAL A 83 -0.43 12.16 9.06
N VAL A 84 -0.50 13.42 9.46
CA VAL A 84 -1.27 13.87 10.62
C VAL A 84 -2.63 14.33 10.11
N LEU A 85 -3.67 13.56 10.44
CA LEU A 85 -5.04 13.83 10.02
C LEU A 85 -5.80 14.47 11.17
N ASN A 86 -6.28 15.70 10.97
CA ASN A 86 -7.13 16.43 11.91
C ASN A 86 -8.54 16.59 11.33
N ILE A 87 -9.51 15.91 11.92
CA ILE A 87 -10.92 15.96 11.53
C ILE A 87 -11.81 16.59 12.62
N GLU A 88 -11.20 17.26 13.60
CA GLU A 88 -11.92 17.86 14.74
C GLU A 88 -12.96 18.91 14.27
N GLY A 89 -12.65 19.65 13.21
CA GLY A 89 -13.51 20.71 12.67
C GLY A 89 -14.69 20.21 11.84
N MET A 90 -14.81 18.89 11.60
CA MET A 90 -15.89 18.31 10.81
C MET A 90 -17.08 17.93 11.69
N GLU A 91 -18.27 17.82 11.09
CA GLU A 91 -19.45 17.26 11.78
C GLU A 91 -19.22 15.77 12.13
N LEU A 92 -19.85 15.31 13.22
CA LEU A 92 -19.63 13.97 13.77
C LEU A 92 -19.91 12.84 12.76
N ASP A 93 -20.90 13.02 11.90
CA ASP A 93 -21.24 12.00 10.90
C ASP A 93 -20.21 11.96 9.78
N ASP A 94 -19.69 13.10 9.36
CA ASP A 94 -18.59 13.20 8.41
C ASP A 94 -17.29 12.63 9.00
N GLN A 95 -17.00 12.92 10.28
CA GLN A 95 -15.85 12.33 10.97
C GLN A 95 -15.89 10.79 10.95
N LYS A 96 -17.05 10.19 11.16
CA LYS A 96 -17.23 8.73 11.11
C LYS A 96 -16.96 8.19 9.69
N GLN A 97 -17.53 8.82 8.68
CA GLN A 97 -17.33 8.41 7.28
C GLN A 97 -15.87 8.49 6.88
N VAL A 98 -15.21 9.60 7.20
CA VAL A 98 -13.78 9.80 6.97
C VAL A 98 -12.95 8.72 7.68
N PHE A 99 -13.26 8.46 8.95
CA PHE A 99 -12.53 7.48 9.74
C PHE A 99 -12.66 6.07 9.16
N GLU A 100 -13.86 5.65 8.75
CA GLU A 100 -14.07 4.33 8.13
C GLU A 100 -13.35 4.22 6.78
N PHE A 101 -13.35 5.27 5.96
CA PHE A 101 -12.60 5.31 4.71
C PHE A 101 -11.08 5.19 4.96
N ILE A 102 -10.55 5.97 5.90
CA ILE A 102 -9.13 5.95 6.26
C ILE A 102 -8.73 4.60 6.84
N LYS A 103 -9.55 3.97 7.68
CA LYS A 103 -9.30 2.61 8.19
C LYS A 103 -9.13 1.59 7.06
N GLY A 104 -10.01 1.63 6.07
CA GLY A 104 -9.92 0.75 4.92
C GLY A 104 -8.65 0.99 4.10
N ALA A 105 -8.29 2.25 3.86
CA ALA A 105 -7.07 2.62 3.15
C ALA A 105 -5.80 2.21 3.91
N VAL A 106 -5.74 2.43 5.21
CA VAL A 106 -4.63 2.03 6.08
C VAL A 106 -4.42 0.52 6.03
N TYR A 107 -5.50 -0.26 6.11
CA TYR A 107 -5.43 -1.71 5.97
C TYR A 107 -4.89 -2.14 4.61
N ALA A 108 -5.41 -1.57 3.52
CA ALA A 108 -5.00 -1.92 2.16
C ALA A 108 -3.53 -1.55 1.85
N LEU A 109 -3.01 -0.50 2.48
CA LEU A 109 -1.63 -0.03 2.32
C LEU A 109 -0.64 -0.64 3.32
N GLU A 110 -1.08 -1.57 4.16
CA GLU A 110 -0.29 -2.13 5.26
C GLU A 110 0.32 -1.05 6.17
N ALA A 111 -0.39 0.07 6.30
CA ALA A 111 0.00 1.20 7.12
C ALA A 111 -0.51 1.05 8.55
N SER A 112 -0.12 1.94 9.43
CA SER A 112 -0.59 2.00 10.81
C SER A 112 -1.34 3.30 11.09
N ILE A 113 -2.28 3.25 12.03
CA ILE A 113 -3.04 4.40 12.50
C ILE A 113 -2.96 4.49 14.02
N GLN A 114 -2.63 5.67 14.52
CA GLN A 114 -2.58 5.97 15.95
C GLN A 114 -3.45 7.19 16.25
N LYS A 115 -4.41 7.03 17.17
CA LYS A 115 -5.18 8.17 17.67
C LYS A 115 -4.32 8.99 18.65
N ILE A 116 -4.23 10.29 18.42
CA ILE A 116 -3.50 11.22 19.27
C ILE A 116 -4.45 11.95 20.24
N SER A 117 -5.55 12.43 19.71
CA SER A 117 -6.62 13.04 20.48
C SER A 117 -7.97 12.84 19.78
N ASN A 118 -9.03 13.46 20.30
CA ASN A 118 -10.33 13.41 19.62
C ASN A 118 -10.21 14.09 18.26
N GLY A 119 -10.52 13.35 17.20
CA GLY A 119 -10.45 13.86 15.85
C GLY A 119 -9.04 14.00 15.27
N ILE A 120 -7.97 13.68 16.01
CA ILE A 120 -6.59 13.77 15.51
C ILE A 120 -5.95 12.38 15.46
N PHE A 121 -5.44 12.00 14.29
CA PHE A 121 -4.81 10.70 14.02
C PHE A 121 -3.47 10.89 13.33
N VAL A 122 -2.54 9.99 13.61
CA VAL A 122 -1.29 9.84 12.85
C VAL A 122 -1.40 8.56 12.04
N LEU A 123 -1.16 8.68 10.74
CA LEU A 123 -1.07 7.57 9.79
C LEU A 123 0.39 7.41 9.40
N ALA A 124 0.92 6.21 9.56
CA ALA A 124 2.30 5.93 9.19
C ALA A 124 2.34 4.81 8.15
N PRO A 125 3.11 4.97 7.06
CA PRO A 125 3.33 3.93 6.08
C PRO A 125 4.15 2.78 6.69
N ASN A 126 4.17 1.63 6.04
CA ASN A 126 4.80 0.40 6.55
C ASN A 126 6.32 0.50 6.83
N ASN A 127 6.98 1.50 6.28
CA ASN A 127 8.40 1.77 6.53
C ASN A 127 8.67 2.68 7.75
N VAL A 128 7.61 3.14 8.43
CA VAL A 128 7.71 4.00 9.62
C VAL A 128 6.96 3.35 10.78
N GLN A 129 7.66 3.17 11.88
CA GLN A 129 7.08 2.65 13.11
C GLN A 129 6.67 3.82 14.02
N ILE A 130 5.48 3.74 14.57
CA ILE A 130 5.01 4.68 15.59
C ILE A 130 5.25 4.02 16.96
N ASP A 131 6.18 4.57 17.72
CA ASP A 131 6.45 4.14 19.08
C ASP A 131 5.86 5.12 20.08
N GLY A 132 5.32 4.58 21.17
CA GLY A 132 4.75 5.37 22.26
C GLY A 132 3.30 4.99 22.53
N ARG A 133 2.88 5.27 23.75
CA ARG A 133 1.48 5.13 24.20
C ARG A 133 1.03 6.44 24.78
N LEU A 134 -0.07 6.95 24.29
CA LEU A 134 -0.80 7.99 25.02
C LEU A 134 -1.41 7.33 26.26
N SER A 135 -1.16 7.90 27.43
CA SER A 135 -1.73 7.37 28.66
C SER A 135 -3.26 7.41 28.57
N ASP A 136 -3.92 6.34 29.04
CA ASP A 136 -5.37 6.09 29.02
C ASP A 136 -6.25 7.18 29.70
N ARG A 137 -5.68 8.34 30.00
CA ARG A 137 -6.42 9.48 30.60
C ARG A 137 -7.54 9.98 29.68
N TYR A 138 -7.41 9.76 28.37
CA TYR A 138 -8.42 10.23 27.41
C TYR A 138 -9.51 9.18 27.11
N GLU A 139 -9.27 7.90 27.35
CA GLU A 139 -10.29 6.86 27.14
C GLU A 139 -11.37 6.90 28.24
N ARG A 140 -11.03 7.30 29.45
CA ARG A 140 -11.98 7.32 30.57
C ARG A 140 -13.09 8.38 30.44
N ASN A 141 -12.88 9.45 29.69
CA ASN A 141 -13.89 10.50 29.54
C ASN A 141 -15.01 10.16 28.54
N PHE A 142 -14.84 9.11 27.72
CA PHE A 142 -15.85 8.70 26.76
C PHE A 142 -17.02 7.94 27.38
N TYR A 143 -16.84 7.34 28.56
CA TYR A 143 -17.85 6.48 29.17
C TYR A 143 -18.68 7.16 30.27
N TYR A 144 -18.37 8.39 30.65
CA TYR A 144 -19.02 9.03 31.79
C TYR A 144 -19.88 10.26 31.49
N ASN A 145 -20.09 10.65 30.24
CA ASN A 145 -21.08 11.64 29.88
C ASN A 145 -22.28 10.96 29.20
N LYS A 146 -23.14 10.41 30.07
CA LYS A 146 -24.55 10.19 29.75
C LYS A 146 -25.37 11.29 30.41
#